data_afe6b6a950cf8efde8b951a73d15b6ad
#
_entry.id   afe6b6a950cf8efde8b951a73d15b6ad
#
_cell.length_a   1.000
_cell.length_b   1.000
_cell.length_c   1.000
_cell.angle_alpha   90.00
_cell.angle_beta   90.00
_cell.angle_gamma   90.00
#
_symmetry.space_group_name_H-M   'P 1'
#
loop_
_entity.id
_entity.type
_entity.pdbx_description
1 polymer ?
#
loop_
_entity_poly.entity_id
_entity_poly.type
_entity_poly.pdbx_seq_one_letter_code
_entity_poly.pdbx_strand_id
1 'polypeptide(L)'
;MKSVLLTSLFVAAATTSACAQKLQTLQVSPNGHYLQYVDGKTFFYLGDTAWELFHRTNREEADKYLDNRARKGYNVIQAVALSEVEGVDVPNAYGHKPLVDRNPVRPATKEGDNNDYWDHVDYIVRGANTRGMYVGLLPTWGRWWNDNNPIFNEQNAEAYGRWIAERYHDCNVIWILGGDRNPDGSEKQTIIRAMARGIRSVDKENLMTFHPTGWQSSSKWFHQDEWLNFNGRQSGHNQRYNSNQQIMDDFFRKPAKPIMEIEPLYEDHPLEFNPDNEGHSNAWDVRRTLYWSVFYGSAGVTYGHHSVWQMYDKEKGHDPINCPLMPWYKAIDQPAAGQAIHLRRLMESRPYFTRIPSPDFIVQDEAHSSVPGAGRYRFVATMDSEGTYAMVYAPIGRTFSVNTNMLKAEKIVAWWYCPRTGKATKIGKFANDGKERSFMPPMPGEAMDWVLVLDDAAKKYPIPGKVNK
;
A
#
# COMPACT_ATOMS: atom_id res chain seq x y z
N MET A 1 -64.29 33.34 33.36
CA MET A 1 -63.03 33.52 32.68
C MET A 1 -62.02 32.51 33.21
N LYS A 2 -61.75 31.41 32.47
CA LYS A 2 -60.82 30.38 32.88
C LYS A 2 -59.55 30.56 32.00
N SER A 3 -58.42 30.92 32.64
CA SER A 3 -57.13 31.08 32.01
C SER A 3 -56.49 29.72 31.81
N VAL A 4 -56.16 29.39 30.55
CA VAL A 4 -55.44 28.15 30.20
C VAL A 4 -53.97 28.55 30.05
N LEU A 5 -53.13 28.06 30.96
CA LEU A 5 -51.67 28.12 30.81
C LEU A 5 -51.21 27.04 29.82
N LEU A 6 -50.64 27.46 28.69
CA LEU A 6 -49.88 26.58 27.78
C LEU A 6 -48.45 26.48 28.29
N THR A 7 -48.07 25.29 28.75
CA THR A 7 -46.68 24.97 29.08
C THR A 7 -46.03 24.38 27.82
N SER A 8 -45.11 25.14 27.18
CA SER A 8 -44.31 24.66 26.07
C SER A 8 -43.14 23.82 26.59
N LEU A 9 -43.15 22.52 26.30
CA LEU A 9 -42.03 21.62 26.51
C LEU A 9 -40.98 21.88 25.39
N PHE A 10 -39.84 22.43 25.77
CA PHE A 10 -38.64 22.40 24.92
C PHE A 10 -37.99 21.02 25.03
N VAL A 11 -38.11 20.20 24.00
CA VAL A 11 -37.33 18.98 23.85
C VAL A 11 -36.00 19.40 23.28
N ALA A 12 -34.97 19.46 24.12
CA ALA A 12 -33.59 19.59 23.67
C ALA A 12 -33.18 18.25 23.01
N ALA A 13 -33.11 18.25 21.68
CA ALA A 13 -32.49 17.16 20.94
C ALA A 13 -30.98 17.19 21.22
N ALA A 14 -30.53 16.34 22.12
CA ALA A 14 -29.11 16.06 22.28
C ALA A 14 -28.64 15.31 21.02
N THR A 15 -27.98 16.01 20.10
CA THR A 15 -27.21 15.39 19.02
C THR A 15 -26.01 14.72 19.66
N THR A 16 -26.15 13.44 20.01
CA THR A 16 -24.98 12.60 20.28
C THR A 16 -24.23 12.47 18.97
N SER A 17 -23.18 13.26 18.81
CA SER A 17 -22.15 13.03 17.80
C SER A 17 -21.62 11.61 18.07
N ALA A 18 -22.05 10.63 17.27
CA ALA A 18 -21.52 9.29 17.35
C ALA A 18 -20.02 9.40 17.02
N CYS A 19 -19.19 9.29 18.05
CA CYS A 19 -17.75 9.19 17.90
C CYS A 19 -17.50 8.01 16.96
N ALA A 20 -16.96 8.27 15.77
CA ALA A 20 -16.64 7.22 14.82
C ALA A 20 -15.76 6.20 15.56
N GLN A 21 -16.13 4.93 15.53
CA GLN A 21 -15.41 3.89 16.25
C GLN A 21 -13.97 3.89 15.78
N LYS A 22 -13.03 4.22 16.67
CA LYS A 22 -11.58 4.21 16.38
C LYS A 22 -11.21 2.81 15.87
N LEU A 23 -10.51 2.72 14.75
CA LEU A 23 -9.97 1.45 14.26
C LEU A 23 -8.96 0.90 15.27
N GLN A 24 -8.72 -0.41 15.23
CA GLN A 24 -7.74 -1.02 16.12
C GLN A 24 -6.34 -0.49 15.81
N THR A 25 -5.51 -0.30 16.82
CA THR A 25 -4.10 0.03 16.65
C THR A 25 -3.37 -1.10 15.91
N LEU A 26 -2.45 -0.73 15.04
CA LEU A 26 -1.59 -1.67 14.31
C LEU A 26 -0.25 -1.84 15.04
N GLN A 27 0.32 -3.02 14.93
CA GLN A 27 1.66 -3.31 15.46
C GLN A 27 2.41 -4.28 14.55
N VAL A 28 3.72 -4.34 14.72
CA VAL A 28 4.55 -5.36 14.08
C VAL A 28 4.29 -6.70 14.75
N SER A 29 4.17 -7.77 13.95
CA SER A 29 3.98 -9.13 14.45
C SER A 29 5.18 -9.61 15.28
N PRO A 30 5.01 -10.56 16.21
CA PRO A 30 6.09 -11.02 17.08
C PRO A 30 7.33 -11.57 16.35
N ASN A 31 7.16 -12.11 15.15
CA ASN A 31 8.28 -12.58 14.33
C ASN A 31 9.00 -11.47 13.55
N GLY A 32 8.51 -10.23 13.61
CA GLY A 32 9.12 -9.06 12.97
C GLY A 32 8.91 -8.94 11.47
N HIS A 33 8.15 -9.83 10.82
CA HIS A 33 8.04 -9.85 9.36
C HIS A 33 6.73 -9.27 8.80
N TYR A 34 5.71 -9.10 9.66
CA TYR A 34 4.37 -8.73 9.22
C TYR A 34 3.74 -7.68 10.11
N LEU A 35 2.59 -7.17 9.69
CA LEU A 35 1.73 -6.30 10.48
C LEU A 35 0.53 -7.07 11.02
N GLN A 36 0.08 -6.69 12.20
CA GLN A 36 -1.11 -7.23 12.83
C GLN A 36 -1.87 -6.16 13.59
N TYR A 37 -3.14 -6.42 13.85
CA TYR A 37 -3.91 -5.68 14.84
C TYR A 37 -3.42 -6.01 16.25
N VAL A 38 -3.70 -5.14 17.23
CA VAL A 38 -3.34 -5.39 18.64
C VAL A 38 -3.98 -6.66 19.21
N ASP A 39 -5.08 -7.14 18.64
CA ASP A 39 -5.73 -8.41 19.01
C ASP A 39 -5.03 -9.65 18.39
N GLY A 40 -3.94 -9.45 17.67
CA GLY A 40 -3.15 -10.52 17.03
C GLY A 40 -3.64 -10.98 15.66
N LYS A 41 -4.75 -10.42 15.16
CA LYS A 41 -5.24 -10.75 13.82
C LYS A 41 -4.35 -10.14 12.74
N THR A 42 -4.26 -10.84 11.62
CA THR A 42 -3.52 -10.40 10.44
C THR A 42 -3.99 -9.04 9.92
N PHE A 43 -3.06 -8.12 9.70
CA PHE A 43 -3.26 -6.94 8.90
C PHE A 43 -2.45 -7.06 7.62
N PHE A 44 -3.11 -7.45 6.53
CA PHE A 44 -2.51 -7.36 5.20
C PHE A 44 -2.69 -5.93 4.69
N TYR A 45 -1.59 -5.18 4.57
CA TYR A 45 -1.64 -3.82 4.04
C TYR A 45 -2.02 -3.85 2.56
N LEU A 46 -3.22 -3.39 2.22
CA LEU A 46 -3.66 -3.15 0.85
C LEU A 46 -3.92 -1.65 0.68
N GLY A 47 -2.89 -0.96 0.21
CA GLY A 47 -2.91 0.49 0.04
C GLY A 47 -3.34 0.93 -1.35
N ASP A 48 -3.79 2.19 -1.46
CA ASP A 48 -3.96 2.92 -2.71
C ASP A 48 -3.24 4.27 -2.65
N THR A 49 -2.69 4.69 -3.79
CA THR A 49 -1.90 5.92 -3.89
C THR A 49 -2.75 7.08 -4.40
N ALA A 50 -2.81 8.16 -3.62
CA ALA A 50 -3.54 9.38 -3.94
C ALA A 50 -2.77 10.62 -3.43
N TRP A 51 -1.57 10.88 -3.99
CA TRP A 51 -0.65 11.90 -3.47
C TRP A 51 -1.28 13.30 -3.39
N GLU A 52 -2.12 13.67 -4.38
CA GLU A 52 -2.77 14.98 -4.47
C GLU A 52 -4.18 15.03 -3.87
N LEU A 53 -4.59 14.02 -3.08
CA LEU A 53 -5.95 13.91 -2.56
C LEU A 53 -6.35 15.15 -1.73
N PHE A 54 -5.50 15.61 -0.83
CA PHE A 54 -5.78 16.77 0.02
C PHE A 54 -5.73 18.10 -0.74
N HIS A 55 -4.94 18.16 -1.81
CA HIS A 55 -4.68 19.38 -2.53
C HIS A 55 -5.66 19.61 -3.69
N ARG A 56 -5.94 18.58 -4.50
CA ARG A 56 -6.65 18.72 -5.77
C ARG A 56 -8.13 18.32 -5.74
N THR A 57 -8.63 17.73 -4.66
CA THR A 57 -10.04 17.34 -4.57
C THR A 57 -10.83 18.26 -3.65
N ASN A 58 -12.13 18.42 -3.94
CA ASN A 58 -13.09 18.90 -2.97
C ASN A 58 -13.63 17.74 -2.12
N ARG A 59 -14.53 17.99 -1.15
CA ARG A 59 -15.05 16.96 -0.24
C ARG A 59 -15.87 15.90 -0.94
N GLU A 60 -16.72 16.27 -1.88
CA GLU A 60 -17.55 15.35 -2.66
C GLU A 60 -16.70 14.41 -3.51
N GLU A 61 -15.62 14.90 -4.06
CA GLU A 61 -14.65 14.11 -4.81
C GLU A 61 -13.84 13.19 -3.93
N ALA A 62 -13.39 13.69 -2.78
CA ALA A 62 -12.72 12.89 -1.78
C ALA A 62 -13.62 11.75 -1.28
N ASP A 63 -14.88 12.01 -0.99
CA ASP A 63 -15.87 11.00 -0.61
C ASP A 63 -16.07 9.96 -1.72
N LYS A 64 -16.23 10.39 -2.97
CA LYS A 64 -16.33 9.49 -4.13
C LYS A 64 -15.13 8.54 -4.22
N TYR A 65 -13.92 9.07 -4.04
CA TYR A 65 -12.68 8.30 -4.05
C TYR A 65 -12.64 7.32 -2.87
N LEU A 66 -12.86 7.79 -1.66
CA LEU A 66 -12.82 6.96 -0.44
C LEU A 66 -13.87 5.84 -0.46
N ASP A 67 -15.10 6.13 -0.88
CA ASP A 67 -16.16 5.13 -1.03
C ASP A 67 -15.81 4.06 -2.07
N ASN A 68 -15.20 4.46 -3.18
CA ASN A 68 -14.74 3.54 -4.22
C ASN A 68 -13.68 2.59 -3.65
N ARG A 69 -12.67 3.11 -2.95
CA ARG A 69 -11.58 2.30 -2.38
C ARG A 69 -12.06 1.39 -1.26
N ALA A 70 -12.93 1.86 -0.36
CA ALA A 70 -13.53 1.04 0.68
C ALA A 70 -14.33 -0.15 0.10
N ARG A 71 -15.18 0.09 -0.91
CA ARG A 71 -15.94 -0.98 -1.60
C ARG A 71 -15.04 -1.99 -2.29
N LYS A 72 -13.88 -1.59 -2.79
CA LYS A 72 -12.88 -2.48 -3.40
C LYS A 72 -12.02 -3.23 -2.37
N GLY A 73 -12.18 -2.92 -1.07
CA GLY A 73 -11.50 -3.62 0.02
C GLY A 73 -10.10 -3.11 0.33
N TYR A 74 -9.76 -1.90 -0.08
CA TYR A 74 -8.57 -1.22 0.39
C TYR A 74 -8.72 -0.88 1.87
N ASN A 75 -7.61 -0.95 2.61
CA ASN A 75 -7.58 -0.64 4.04
C ASN A 75 -6.55 0.43 4.41
N VAL A 76 -5.81 0.95 3.42
CA VAL A 76 -4.93 2.10 3.58
C VAL A 76 -5.07 3.02 2.37
N ILE A 77 -5.08 4.34 2.63
CA ILE A 77 -4.97 5.38 1.59
C ILE A 77 -3.70 6.17 1.85
N GLN A 78 -2.79 6.23 0.88
CA GLN A 78 -1.58 7.05 0.96
C GLN A 78 -1.83 8.42 0.37
N ALA A 79 -1.60 9.49 1.16
CA ALA A 79 -1.80 10.87 0.74
C ALA A 79 -0.79 11.81 1.41
N VAL A 80 -0.50 12.93 0.77
CA VAL A 80 0.56 13.87 1.18
C VAL A 80 -0.01 15.19 1.67
N ALA A 81 0.34 15.58 2.90
CA ALA A 81 -0.14 16.84 3.49
C ALA A 81 0.47 18.07 2.80
N LEU A 82 1.77 18.08 2.56
CA LEU A 82 2.44 19.10 1.72
C LEU A 82 2.79 18.44 0.39
N SER A 83 1.85 18.43 -0.55
CA SER A 83 1.89 17.59 -1.74
C SER A 83 2.98 17.99 -2.74
N GLU A 84 3.28 17.09 -3.69
CA GLU A 84 4.34 17.23 -4.66
C GLU A 84 4.08 18.34 -5.66
N VAL A 85 2.85 18.37 -6.20
CA VAL A 85 2.50 19.23 -7.33
C VAL A 85 2.10 20.59 -6.80
N GLU A 86 3.13 21.40 -6.48
CA GLU A 86 2.97 22.79 -6.03
C GLU A 86 2.10 22.99 -4.78
N GLY A 87 1.86 21.91 -3.99
CA GLY A 87 0.92 21.92 -2.87
C GLY A 87 1.25 22.87 -1.71
N VAL A 88 2.44 23.48 -1.70
CA VAL A 88 2.79 24.57 -0.77
C VAL A 88 2.50 25.96 -1.39
N ASP A 89 2.63 26.06 -2.71
CA ASP A 89 2.58 27.35 -3.43
C ASP A 89 1.21 27.63 -4.05
N VAL A 90 0.54 26.60 -4.55
CA VAL A 90 -0.81 26.68 -5.12
C VAL A 90 -1.85 26.33 -4.06
N PRO A 91 -2.95 27.08 -3.94
CA PRO A 91 -4.02 26.74 -3.00
C PRO A 91 -4.72 25.43 -3.35
N ASN A 92 -5.31 24.78 -2.33
CA ASN A 92 -6.17 23.62 -2.54
C ASN A 92 -7.48 23.97 -3.27
N ALA A 93 -8.35 23.00 -3.49
CA ALA A 93 -9.65 23.18 -4.17
C ALA A 93 -10.58 24.21 -3.50
N TYR A 94 -10.28 24.68 -2.29
CA TYR A 94 -11.03 25.70 -1.54
C TYR A 94 -10.30 27.04 -1.46
N GLY A 95 -9.18 27.22 -2.16
CA GLY A 95 -8.42 28.47 -2.17
C GLY A 95 -7.47 28.64 -0.97
N HIS A 96 -7.19 27.59 -0.21
CA HIS A 96 -6.36 27.66 0.99
C HIS A 96 -4.97 27.06 0.75
N LYS A 97 -3.93 27.74 1.26
CA LYS A 97 -2.55 27.23 1.31
C LYS A 97 -2.26 26.57 2.67
N PRO A 98 -1.40 25.54 2.73
CA PRO A 98 -1.12 24.83 3.98
C PRO A 98 -0.25 25.63 4.97
N LEU A 99 0.59 26.53 4.48
CA LEU A 99 1.60 27.27 5.27
C LEU A 99 1.52 28.77 5.04
N VAL A 100 1.78 29.53 6.10
CA VAL A 100 2.01 30.98 6.00
C VAL A 100 3.45 31.19 5.55
N ASP A 101 3.64 31.96 4.46
CA ASP A 101 4.95 32.31 3.90
C ASP A 101 5.88 31.09 3.65
N ARG A 102 5.32 29.95 3.24
CA ARG A 102 6.05 28.67 3.04
C ARG A 102 6.81 28.16 4.27
N ASN A 103 6.48 28.66 5.47
CA ASN A 103 7.20 28.32 6.69
C ASN A 103 6.57 27.12 7.40
N PRO A 104 7.27 25.96 7.51
CA PRO A 104 6.73 24.74 8.14
C PRO A 104 6.30 24.92 9.60
N VAL A 105 6.87 25.87 10.34
CA VAL A 105 6.48 26.14 11.74
C VAL A 105 5.33 27.11 11.86
N ARG A 106 4.74 27.51 10.72
CA ARG A 106 3.57 28.39 10.64
C ARG A 106 2.47 27.75 9.77
N PRO A 107 1.87 26.62 10.18
CA PRO A 107 0.70 26.08 9.49
C PRO A 107 -0.40 27.12 9.40
N ALA A 108 -1.03 27.23 8.24
CA ALA A 108 -2.07 28.21 8.00
C ALA A 108 -3.43 27.71 8.52
N THR A 109 -3.60 27.77 9.85
CA THR A 109 -4.82 27.37 10.55
C THR A 109 -5.64 28.59 10.96
N LYS A 110 -6.99 28.44 10.94
CA LYS A 110 -7.95 29.39 11.47
C LYS A 110 -8.95 28.62 12.33
N GLU A 111 -9.59 29.34 13.27
CA GLU A 111 -10.69 28.75 14.05
C GLU A 111 -11.96 28.64 13.21
N GLY A 112 -12.73 27.58 13.43
CA GLY A 112 -14.00 27.28 12.78
C GLY A 112 -13.88 26.17 11.73
N ASP A 113 -15.02 25.71 11.23
CA ASP A 113 -15.08 24.60 10.29
C ASP A 113 -14.95 25.08 8.84
N ASN A 114 -14.16 24.37 8.04
CA ASN A 114 -14.03 24.57 6.59
C ASN A 114 -13.42 25.91 6.17
N ASN A 115 -12.59 26.52 6.98
CA ASN A 115 -12.04 27.85 6.74
C ASN A 115 -10.53 27.86 6.46
N ASP A 116 -9.89 26.68 6.45
CA ASP A 116 -8.49 26.55 6.13
C ASP A 116 -8.14 25.24 5.40
N TYR A 117 -6.86 25.08 5.04
CA TYR A 117 -6.33 23.90 4.35
C TYR A 117 -6.46 22.64 5.22
N TRP A 118 -6.19 22.77 6.52
CA TRP A 118 -6.08 21.62 7.43
C TRP A 118 -7.45 21.08 7.83
N ASP A 119 -8.51 21.90 7.80
CA ASP A 119 -9.89 21.42 7.96
C ASP A 119 -10.29 20.46 6.84
N HIS A 120 -9.79 20.70 5.62
CA HIS A 120 -10.01 19.78 4.52
C HIS A 120 -9.23 18.49 4.68
N VAL A 121 -7.96 18.57 5.14
CA VAL A 121 -7.18 17.35 5.47
C VAL A 121 -7.86 16.56 6.57
N ASP A 122 -8.34 17.20 7.63
CA ASP A 122 -9.09 16.57 8.73
C ASP A 122 -10.32 15.81 8.23
N TYR A 123 -11.10 16.47 7.36
CA TYR A 123 -12.29 15.85 6.76
C TYR A 123 -11.94 14.53 6.05
N ILE A 124 -10.89 14.53 5.27
CA ILE A 124 -10.47 13.35 4.49
C ILE A 124 -9.88 12.27 5.40
N VAL A 125 -9.01 12.63 6.34
CA VAL A 125 -8.39 11.67 7.28
C VAL A 125 -9.47 10.97 8.11
N ARG A 126 -10.37 11.74 8.73
CA ARG A 126 -11.48 11.20 9.51
C ARG A 126 -12.49 10.44 8.64
N GLY A 127 -12.72 10.93 7.42
CA GLY A 127 -13.57 10.27 6.41
C GLY A 127 -13.03 8.90 5.98
N ALA A 128 -11.72 8.74 5.84
CA ALA A 128 -11.09 7.44 5.58
C ALA A 128 -11.26 6.49 6.78
N ASN A 129 -10.99 6.99 8.01
CA ASN A 129 -11.11 6.20 9.23
C ASN A 129 -12.56 5.69 9.46
N THR A 130 -13.57 6.52 9.21
CA THR A 130 -14.99 6.10 9.33
C THR A 130 -15.38 5.02 8.33
N ARG A 131 -14.66 4.90 7.22
CA ARG A 131 -14.82 3.86 6.20
C ARG A 131 -13.97 2.61 6.45
N GLY A 132 -13.28 2.54 7.59
CA GLY A 132 -12.45 1.40 7.98
C GLY A 132 -11.06 1.41 7.34
N MET A 133 -10.60 2.54 6.82
CA MET A 133 -9.29 2.69 6.20
C MET A 133 -8.35 3.55 7.05
N TYR A 134 -7.11 3.11 7.18
CA TYR A 134 -6.01 3.91 7.73
C TYR A 134 -5.54 4.92 6.69
N VAL A 135 -4.97 6.02 7.14
CA VAL A 135 -4.32 6.96 6.24
C VAL A 135 -2.80 6.81 6.36
N GLY A 136 -2.16 6.36 5.29
CA GLY A 136 -0.72 6.46 5.12
C GLY A 136 -0.39 7.93 4.86
N LEU A 137 -0.20 8.68 5.95
CA LEU A 137 -0.04 10.13 5.90
C LEU A 137 1.43 10.50 5.71
N LEU A 138 1.73 11.11 4.55
CA LEU A 138 3.02 11.74 4.33
C LEU A 138 2.93 13.19 4.82
N PRO A 139 3.70 13.58 5.87
CA PRO A 139 3.74 14.96 6.33
C PRO A 139 4.16 15.95 5.24
N THR A 140 5.05 15.53 4.38
CA THR A 140 5.60 16.33 3.28
C THR A 140 6.11 15.44 2.16
N TRP A 141 6.23 15.99 0.96
CA TRP A 141 6.92 15.34 -0.16
C TRP A 141 8.42 15.66 -0.18
N GLY A 142 9.19 14.84 -0.87
CA GLY A 142 10.64 14.90 -0.90
C GLY A 142 11.22 16.20 -1.45
N ARG A 143 10.54 16.84 -2.41
CA ARG A 143 11.00 18.12 -2.97
C ARG A 143 11.15 19.21 -1.91
N TRP A 144 10.35 19.16 -0.84
CA TRP A 144 10.33 20.21 0.18
C TRP A 144 11.47 20.13 1.20
N TRP A 145 12.18 19.00 1.22
CA TRP A 145 13.37 18.82 2.08
C TRP A 145 14.66 18.47 1.32
N ASN A 146 14.60 18.12 0.02
CA ASN A 146 15.76 17.61 -0.72
C ASN A 146 16.09 18.35 -2.04
N ASP A 147 15.15 19.07 -2.66
CA ASP A 147 15.39 19.78 -3.92
C ASP A 147 16.12 21.13 -3.71
N ASN A 148 16.35 21.88 -4.80
CA ASN A 148 17.16 23.11 -4.80
C ASN A 148 16.60 24.27 -3.97
N ASN A 149 15.30 24.24 -3.60
CA ASN A 149 14.66 25.25 -2.77
C ASN A 149 13.85 24.61 -1.65
N PRO A 150 14.54 23.90 -0.73
CA PRO A 150 13.88 23.21 0.37
C PRO A 150 13.34 24.22 1.38
N ILE A 151 12.24 23.84 2.04
CA ILE A 151 11.69 24.62 3.15
C ILE A 151 11.99 24.01 4.51
N PHE A 152 12.45 22.74 4.53
CA PHE A 152 12.79 22.04 5.75
C PHE A 152 14.28 22.07 6.06
N ASN A 153 14.58 22.23 7.34
CA ASN A 153 15.85 21.99 8.01
C ASN A 153 15.62 21.16 9.28
N GLU A 154 16.66 20.84 10.03
CA GLU A 154 16.53 20.01 11.23
C GLU A 154 15.54 20.62 12.26
N GLN A 155 15.67 21.91 12.57
CA GLN A 155 14.91 22.56 13.63
C GLN A 155 13.42 22.64 13.28
N ASN A 156 13.09 23.10 12.06
CA ASN A 156 11.70 23.25 11.66
C ASN A 156 11.04 21.90 11.31
N ALA A 157 11.80 20.88 10.90
CA ALA A 157 11.29 19.54 10.66
C ALA A 157 10.80 18.89 11.96
N GLU A 158 11.53 19.05 13.06
CA GLU A 158 11.10 18.55 14.37
C GLU A 158 9.84 19.26 14.88
N ALA A 159 9.82 20.60 14.77
CA ALA A 159 8.67 21.40 15.18
C ALA A 159 7.41 21.07 14.36
N TYR A 160 7.54 20.94 13.02
CA TYR A 160 6.43 20.55 12.15
C TYR A 160 5.97 19.10 12.43
N GLY A 161 6.91 18.19 12.65
CA GLY A 161 6.60 16.80 13.01
C GLY A 161 5.80 16.71 14.31
N ARG A 162 6.13 17.50 15.32
CA ARG A 162 5.36 17.60 16.56
C ARG A 162 3.96 18.14 16.30
N TRP A 163 3.85 19.26 15.58
CA TRP A 163 2.58 19.89 15.30
C TRP A 163 1.60 18.98 14.53
N ILE A 164 2.07 18.31 13.48
CA ILE A 164 1.21 17.42 12.69
C ILE A 164 0.79 16.17 13.49
N ALA A 165 1.66 15.70 14.39
CA ALA A 165 1.30 14.61 15.29
C ALA A 165 0.28 15.05 16.34
N GLU A 166 0.38 16.26 16.92
CA GLU A 166 -0.63 16.82 17.81
C GLU A 166 -2.01 16.87 17.16
N ARG A 167 -2.06 17.09 15.82
CA ARG A 167 -3.34 17.15 15.08
C ARG A 167 -3.91 15.75 14.77
N TYR A 168 -3.08 14.73 14.54
CA TYR A 168 -3.53 13.42 14.02
C TYR A 168 -3.21 12.20 14.90
N HIS A 169 -2.62 12.36 16.08
CA HIS A 169 -2.29 11.21 16.94
C HIS A 169 -3.51 10.41 17.41
N ASP A 170 -4.68 11.02 17.46
CA ASP A 170 -5.96 10.40 17.80
C ASP A 170 -6.63 9.70 16.60
N CYS A 171 -6.11 9.92 15.39
CA CYS A 171 -6.57 9.30 14.16
C CYS A 171 -5.81 7.99 13.86
N ASN A 172 -6.43 7.14 13.05
CA ASN A 172 -5.77 5.93 12.57
C ASN A 172 -4.91 6.26 11.34
N VAL A 173 -3.70 6.73 11.58
CA VAL A 173 -2.69 7.04 10.56
C VAL A 173 -1.53 6.05 10.59
N ILE A 174 -0.81 5.96 9.49
CA ILE A 174 0.51 5.35 9.39
C ILE A 174 1.42 6.46 8.86
N TRP A 175 2.42 6.86 9.64
CA TRP A 175 3.33 7.92 9.25
C TRP A 175 4.29 7.44 8.18
N ILE A 176 4.34 8.11 7.04
CA ILE A 176 5.24 7.79 5.94
C ILE A 176 6.11 9.02 5.67
N LEU A 177 7.34 9.00 6.16
CA LEU A 177 8.29 10.10 5.96
C LEU A 177 8.92 10.01 4.56
N GLY A 178 9.49 11.10 4.07
CA GLY A 178 10.21 11.11 2.79
C GLY A 178 9.39 11.63 1.62
N GLY A 179 9.04 10.75 0.68
CA GLY A 179 8.31 11.08 -0.56
C GLY A 179 9.22 11.19 -1.78
N ASP A 180 9.44 10.07 -2.47
CA ASP A 180 10.15 9.93 -3.76
C ASP A 180 11.52 10.66 -3.87
N ARG A 181 12.23 10.77 -2.74
CA ARG A 181 13.60 11.30 -2.71
C ARG A 181 14.45 10.49 -1.73
N ASN A 182 15.73 10.38 -2.05
CA ASN A 182 16.70 9.70 -1.22
C ASN A 182 17.36 10.68 -0.23
N PRO A 183 17.50 10.31 1.05
CA PRO A 183 18.20 11.11 2.04
C PRO A 183 19.71 10.84 1.95
N ASP A 184 20.30 11.05 0.77
CA ASP A 184 21.72 10.89 0.58
C ASP A 184 22.49 12.02 1.26
N GLY A 185 23.48 11.65 2.08
CA GLY A 185 24.21 12.57 2.97
C GLY A 185 23.58 12.72 4.37
N SER A 186 24.43 13.02 5.34
CA SER A 186 24.06 13.10 6.76
C SER A 186 23.03 14.19 7.05
N GLU A 187 23.12 15.33 6.37
CA GLU A 187 22.20 16.46 6.53
C GLU A 187 20.75 16.06 6.24
N LYS A 188 20.51 15.39 5.10
CA LYS A 188 19.18 14.96 4.70
C LYS A 188 18.60 13.92 5.65
N GLN A 189 19.43 12.98 6.09
CA GLN A 189 19.04 12.00 7.11
C GLN A 189 18.69 12.65 8.45
N THR A 190 19.41 13.72 8.82
CA THR A 190 19.14 14.47 10.05
C THR A 190 17.79 15.17 9.99
N ILE A 191 17.39 15.75 8.85
CA ILE A 191 16.05 16.35 8.67
C ILE A 191 14.96 15.28 8.88
N ILE A 192 15.11 14.11 8.28
CA ILE A 192 14.12 13.02 8.42
C ILE A 192 14.05 12.51 9.85
N ARG A 193 15.21 12.30 10.51
CA ARG A 193 15.24 11.90 11.92
C ARG A 193 14.66 12.96 12.85
N ALA A 194 14.84 14.24 12.54
CA ALA A 194 14.24 15.34 13.32
C ALA A 194 12.70 15.33 13.19
N MET A 195 12.16 15.14 11.99
CA MET A 195 10.72 14.99 11.79
C MET A 195 10.18 13.79 12.55
N ALA A 196 10.87 12.64 12.49
CA ALA A 196 10.51 11.45 13.25
C ALA A 196 10.52 11.69 14.76
N ARG A 197 11.53 12.39 15.31
CA ARG A 197 11.57 12.77 16.73
C ARG A 197 10.39 13.66 17.11
N GLY A 198 10.07 14.66 16.26
CA GLY A 198 8.93 15.53 16.48
C GLY A 198 7.62 14.73 16.57
N ILE A 199 7.36 13.84 15.61
CA ILE A 199 6.19 12.98 15.64
C ILE A 199 6.18 12.07 16.86
N ARG A 200 7.28 11.37 17.15
CA ARG A 200 7.39 10.44 18.29
C ARG A 200 7.32 11.11 19.65
N SER A 201 7.55 12.43 19.73
CA SER A 201 7.36 13.18 20.99
C SER A 201 5.89 13.21 21.43
N VAL A 202 4.96 13.06 20.48
CA VAL A 202 3.49 13.08 20.68
C VAL A 202 2.88 11.69 20.44
N ASP A 203 3.11 11.12 19.27
CA ASP A 203 2.52 9.87 18.82
C ASP A 203 3.53 8.71 18.95
N LYS A 204 3.27 7.82 19.90
CA LYS A 204 4.10 6.64 20.17
C LYS A 204 3.49 5.34 19.65
N GLU A 205 2.23 5.36 19.21
CA GLU A 205 1.46 4.17 18.89
C GLU A 205 1.39 3.90 17.40
N ASN A 206 1.11 4.92 16.58
CA ASN A 206 0.95 4.73 15.14
C ASN A 206 2.27 4.32 14.48
N LEU A 207 2.18 3.40 13.51
CA LEU A 207 3.35 2.91 12.78
C LEU A 207 4.00 4.01 11.96
N MET A 208 5.33 3.91 11.78
CA MET A 208 6.11 4.88 11.00
C MET A 208 7.08 4.17 10.06
N THR A 209 7.20 4.70 8.84
CA THR A 209 8.13 4.26 7.80
C THR A 209 8.70 5.44 7.01
N PHE A 210 9.51 5.13 6.00
CA PHE A 210 10.10 6.10 5.08
C PHE A 210 9.89 5.67 3.63
N HIS A 211 9.52 6.63 2.78
CA HIS A 211 9.31 6.46 1.33
C HIS A 211 10.52 6.99 0.55
N PRO A 212 11.37 6.10 0.01
CA PRO A 212 12.51 6.48 -0.83
C PRO A 212 12.08 6.74 -2.27
N THR A 213 13.04 7.08 -3.15
CA THR A 213 12.82 7.07 -4.61
C THR A 213 12.78 5.66 -5.19
N GLY A 214 12.37 5.55 -6.45
CA GLY A 214 12.33 4.28 -7.19
C GLY A 214 13.59 3.44 -7.05
N TRP A 215 13.44 2.11 -6.99
CA TRP A 215 14.52 1.10 -6.87
C TRP A 215 15.18 1.05 -5.49
N GLN A 216 14.73 1.82 -4.51
CA GLN A 216 15.35 1.91 -3.20
C GLN A 216 14.43 1.35 -2.12
N SER A 217 15.04 1.03 -0.99
CA SER A 217 14.37 0.68 0.26
C SER A 217 14.83 1.60 1.39
N SER A 218 13.94 1.94 2.30
CA SER A 218 14.28 2.69 3.50
C SER A 218 15.35 2.00 4.35
N SER A 219 15.49 0.69 4.20
CA SER A 219 16.50 -0.12 4.89
C SER A 219 17.93 0.34 4.66
N LYS A 220 18.18 0.97 3.51
CA LYS A 220 19.49 1.53 3.16
C LYS A 220 19.98 2.58 4.15
N TRP A 221 19.08 3.38 4.72
CA TRP A 221 19.45 4.53 5.57
C TRP A 221 18.96 4.41 7.02
N PHE A 222 17.81 3.78 7.25
CA PHE A 222 17.09 3.87 8.51
C PHE A 222 16.74 2.52 9.15
N HIS A 223 17.23 1.40 8.62
CA HIS A 223 16.86 0.07 9.13
C HIS A 223 17.12 -0.10 10.64
N GLN A 224 18.19 0.51 11.15
CA GLN A 224 18.58 0.43 12.56
C GLN A 224 17.89 1.48 13.45
N ASP A 225 17.19 2.44 12.83
CA ASP A 225 16.52 3.50 13.58
C ASP A 225 15.27 2.92 14.29
N GLU A 226 15.10 3.25 15.58
CA GLU A 226 13.99 2.75 16.41
C GLU A 226 12.63 3.28 15.96
N TRP A 227 12.59 4.49 15.38
CA TRP A 227 11.37 5.08 14.89
C TRP A 227 10.80 4.35 13.67
N LEU A 228 11.63 3.65 12.86
CA LEU A 228 11.22 2.92 11.68
C LEU A 228 10.63 1.55 12.06
N ASN A 229 9.32 1.42 12.04
CA ASN A 229 8.64 0.18 12.38
C ASN A 229 8.71 -0.87 11.27
N PHE A 230 8.72 -0.45 10.00
CA PHE A 230 8.84 -1.31 8.83
C PHE A 230 9.58 -0.61 7.69
N ASN A 231 10.22 -1.39 6.83
CA ASN A 231 10.90 -0.85 5.66
C ASN A 231 9.87 -0.54 4.57
N GLY A 232 9.94 0.66 4.02
CA GLY A 232 9.22 1.05 2.80
C GLY A 232 10.10 0.82 1.58
N ARG A 233 9.57 0.14 0.59
CA ARG A 233 10.19 -0.12 -0.70
C ARG A 233 9.41 0.59 -1.80
N GLN A 234 10.10 1.25 -2.72
CA GLN A 234 9.55 1.69 -3.99
C GLN A 234 10.19 0.90 -5.12
N SER A 235 9.47 -0.05 -5.72
CA SER A 235 9.97 -0.75 -6.90
C SER A 235 9.89 0.11 -8.17
N GLY A 236 9.04 1.13 -8.17
CA GLY A 236 8.94 2.14 -9.21
C GLY A 236 8.16 1.68 -10.44
N HIS A 237 8.22 2.52 -11.49
CA HIS A 237 7.29 2.44 -12.62
C HIS A 237 7.87 1.81 -13.88
N ASN A 238 9.01 1.12 -13.78
CA ASN A 238 9.62 0.43 -14.90
C ASN A 238 9.42 -1.09 -14.82
N GLN A 239 8.62 -1.66 -15.72
CA GLN A 239 8.30 -3.09 -15.75
C GLN A 239 9.45 -3.99 -16.22
N ARG A 240 10.45 -3.45 -16.94
CA ARG A 240 11.54 -4.27 -17.54
C ARG A 240 12.45 -4.84 -16.49
N TYR A 241 12.59 -4.12 -15.38
CA TYR A 241 13.49 -4.52 -14.31
C TYR A 241 12.74 -5.21 -13.20
N ASN A 242 13.34 -6.23 -12.67
CA ASN A 242 12.81 -6.95 -11.53
C ASN A 242 13.60 -6.59 -10.27
N SER A 243 13.15 -5.55 -9.61
CA SER A 243 13.74 -5.09 -8.36
C SER A 243 13.23 -5.82 -7.12
N ASN A 244 12.31 -6.78 -7.29
CA ASN A 244 11.65 -7.49 -6.19
C ASN A 244 12.62 -8.35 -5.37
N GLN A 245 13.78 -8.74 -5.93
CA GLN A 245 14.84 -9.44 -5.19
C GLN A 245 15.22 -8.68 -3.91
N GLN A 246 15.28 -7.37 -3.93
CA GLN A 246 15.61 -6.55 -2.75
C GLN A 246 14.54 -6.62 -1.65
N ILE A 247 13.29 -6.97 -1.99
CA ILE A 247 12.26 -7.27 -0.98
C ILE A 247 12.66 -8.49 -0.18
N MET A 248 13.17 -9.54 -0.84
CA MET A 248 13.66 -10.74 -0.20
C MET A 248 14.92 -10.48 0.63
N ASP A 249 15.83 -9.64 0.13
CA ASP A 249 17.03 -9.23 0.88
C ASP A 249 16.65 -8.50 2.18
N ASP A 250 15.65 -7.60 2.13
CA ASP A 250 15.15 -6.92 3.31
C ASP A 250 14.35 -7.83 4.24
N PHE A 251 13.62 -8.81 3.70
CA PHE A 251 12.91 -9.81 4.51
C PHE A 251 13.87 -10.60 5.40
N PHE A 252 15.04 -10.96 4.90
CA PHE A 252 16.05 -11.70 5.68
C PHE A 252 17.02 -10.81 6.46
N ARG A 253 16.91 -9.48 6.35
CA ARG A 253 17.75 -8.52 7.07
C ARG A 253 17.53 -8.59 8.58
N LYS A 254 18.57 -8.30 9.35
CA LYS A 254 18.51 -8.29 10.83
C LYS A 254 18.77 -6.88 11.41
N PRO A 255 18.07 -6.49 12.48
CA PRO A 255 16.93 -7.18 13.10
C PRO A 255 15.78 -7.34 12.09
N ALA A 256 14.91 -8.34 12.26
CA ALA A 256 13.77 -8.50 11.38
C ALA A 256 12.83 -7.29 11.50
N LYS A 257 12.47 -6.70 10.35
CA LYS A 257 11.43 -5.68 10.23
C LYS A 257 10.55 -6.03 9.03
N PRO A 258 9.23 -5.78 9.08
CA PRO A 258 8.39 -5.96 7.90
C PRO A 258 8.93 -5.13 6.74
N ILE A 259 8.78 -5.65 5.54
CA ILE A 259 9.01 -4.90 4.30
C ILE A 259 7.67 -4.66 3.62
N MET A 260 7.45 -3.47 3.10
CA MET A 260 6.21 -3.05 2.44
C MET A 260 6.53 -2.47 1.07
N GLU A 261 5.88 -2.98 0.03
CA GLU A 261 5.92 -2.35 -1.30
C GLU A 261 4.92 -1.18 -1.31
N ILE A 262 5.45 0.04 -1.15
CA ILE A 262 4.64 1.24 -0.96
C ILE A 262 4.42 2.05 -2.23
N GLU A 263 5.21 1.81 -3.29
CA GLU A 263 5.00 2.43 -4.60
C GLU A 263 5.53 1.53 -5.73
N PRO A 264 4.72 0.56 -6.17
CA PRO A 264 5.02 -0.30 -7.33
C PRO A 264 4.65 0.39 -8.65
N LEU A 265 4.72 -0.37 -9.74
CA LEU A 265 4.21 0.06 -11.05
C LEU A 265 2.71 0.41 -10.97
N TYR A 266 2.36 1.63 -11.38
CA TYR A 266 0.97 2.08 -11.48
C TYR A 266 0.29 1.57 -12.74
N GLU A 267 -1.05 1.39 -12.67
CA GLU A 267 -1.89 1.15 -13.86
C GLU A 267 -1.94 2.42 -14.73
N ASP A 268 -1.94 2.25 -16.04
CA ASP A 268 -1.90 3.32 -17.04
C ASP A 268 -0.69 4.29 -16.90
N HIS A 269 0.41 3.85 -16.28
CA HIS A 269 1.64 4.63 -16.26
C HIS A 269 2.40 4.45 -17.57
N PRO A 270 2.91 5.54 -18.20
CA PRO A 270 3.78 5.39 -19.36
C PRO A 270 5.04 4.61 -18.98
N LEU A 271 5.24 3.50 -19.66
CA LEU A 271 6.37 2.62 -19.39
C LEU A 271 7.68 3.34 -19.67
N GLU A 272 8.64 3.18 -18.77
CA GLU A 272 9.92 3.91 -18.80
C GLU A 272 9.76 5.44 -18.90
N PHE A 273 8.62 5.97 -18.44
CA PHE A 273 8.27 7.40 -18.55
C PHE A 273 8.19 7.92 -20.00
N ASN A 274 8.11 7.02 -20.97
CA ASN A 274 8.03 7.37 -22.38
C ASN A 274 6.92 6.54 -23.09
N PRO A 275 5.72 7.12 -23.28
CA PRO A 275 4.61 6.42 -23.90
C PRO A 275 4.85 6.06 -25.37
N ASP A 276 5.75 6.76 -26.07
CA ASP A 276 6.03 6.52 -27.48
C ASP A 276 6.85 5.27 -27.72
N ASN A 277 7.56 4.76 -26.71
CA ASN A 277 8.36 3.54 -26.84
C ASN A 277 7.53 2.27 -26.63
N GLU A 278 6.86 2.16 -25.47
CA GLU A 278 6.21 0.91 -25.05
C GLU A 278 4.77 1.10 -24.60
N GLY A 279 4.24 2.31 -24.73
CA GLY A 279 2.89 2.63 -24.30
C GLY A 279 2.77 2.71 -22.77
N HIS A 280 1.63 2.26 -22.26
CA HIS A 280 1.27 2.34 -20.86
C HIS A 280 1.14 0.94 -20.25
N SER A 281 1.43 0.83 -18.96
CA SER A 281 1.20 -0.38 -18.18
C SER A 281 -0.30 -0.73 -18.14
N ASN A 282 -0.61 -2.00 -18.01
CA ASN A 282 -1.96 -2.50 -17.92
C ASN A 282 -2.19 -3.33 -16.65
N ALA A 283 -3.41 -3.81 -16.46
CA ALA A 283 -3.77 -4.58 -15.27
C ALA A 283 -2.92 -5.85 -15.05
N TRP A 284 -2.40 -6.49 -16.09
CA TRP A 284 -1.50 -7.63 -15.95
C TRP A 284 -0.14 -7.20 -15.42
N ASP A 285 0.42 -6.10 -15.92
CA ASP A 285 1.71 -5.57 -15.45
C ASP A 285 1.63 -5.24 -13.95
N VAL A 286 0.54 -4.59 -13.53
CA VAL A 286 0.29 -4.26 -12.14
C VAL A 286 0.13 -5.50 -11.28
N ARG A 287 -0.75 -6.45 -11.64
CA ARG A 287 -0.93 -7.69 -10.88
C ARG A 287 0.38 -8.43 -10.70
N ARG A 288 1.17 -8.55 -11.77
CA ARG A 288 2.48 -9.21 -11.74
C ARG A 288 3.37 -8.58 -10.67
N THR A 289 3.49 -7.25 -10.65
CA THR A 289 4.32 -6.54 -9.67
C THR A 289 3.81 -6.75 -8.24
N LEU A 290 2.49 -6.66 -8.00
CA LEU A 290 1.91 -6.88 -6.68
C LEU A 290 2.16 -8.31 -6.17
N TYR A 291 1.96 -9.33 -7.02
CA TYR A 291 2.20 -10.73 -6.64
C TYR A 291 3.69 -11.01 -6.41
N TRP A 292 4.57 -10.50 -7.25
CA TRP A 292 6.01 -10.63 -7.04
C TRP A 292 6.43 -10.06 -5.67
N SER A 293 5.98 -8.85 -5.36
CA SER A 293 6.33 -8.20 -4.10
C SER A 293 5.91 -9.04 -2.89
N VAL A 294 4.66 -9.52 -2.86
CA VAL A 294 4.16 -10.31 -1.74
C VAL A 294 4.85 -11.68 -1.66
N PHE A 295 5.07 -12.35 -2.79
CA PHE A 295 5.71 -13.66 -2.80
C PHE A 295 7.19 -13.60 -2.42
N TYR A 296 7.84 -12.44 -2.58
CA TYR A 296 9.19 -12.18 -2.06
C TYR A 296 9.23 -11.71 -0.61
N GLY A 297 8.10 -11.68 0.10
CA GLY A 297 8.06 -11.45 1.54
C GLY A 297 7.41 -10.14 1.97
N SER A 298 6.98 -9.27 1.05
CA SER A 298 6.29 -8.05 1.45
C SER A 298 5.05 -8.35 2.30
N ALA A 299 4.88 -7.59 3.39
CA ALA A 299 3.75 -7.69 4.30
C ALA A 299 2.46 -7.06 3.76
N GLY A 300 2.50 -6.57 2.55
CA GLY A 300 1.40 -5.99 1.82
C GLY A 300 1.91 -5.21 0.63
N VAL A 301 0.99 -4.55 -0.06
CA VAL A 301 1.28 -3.78 -1.27
C VAL A 301 0.40 -2.55 -1.37
N THR A 302 0.84 -1.59 -2.15
CA THR A 302 0.04 -0.45 -2.56
C THR A 302 -0.29 -0.57 -4.05
N TYR A 303 -1.52 -0.39 -4.42
CA TYR A 303 -1.94 -0.16 -5.79
C TYR A 303 -1.81 1.32 -6.11
N GLY A 304 -1.55 1.66 -7.35
CA GLY A 304 -1.62 3.02 -7.86
C GLY A 304 -2.12 3.05 -9.30
N HIS A 305 -2.66 4.20 -9.68
CA HIS A 305 -3.06 4.48 -11.06
C HIS A 305 -2.54 5.85 -11.46
N HIS A 306 -2.01 5.95 -12.68
CA HIS A 306 -1.30 7.15 -13.13
C HIS A 306 -2.13 8.44 -13.07
N SER A 307 -3.41 8.38 -13.43
CA SER A 307 -4.31 9.54 -13.33
C SER A 307 -4.81 9.80 -11.89
N VAL A 308 -4.87 8.75 -11.04
CA VAL A 308 -5.44 8.87 -9.69
C VAL A 308 -4.46 9.49 -8.70
N TRP A 309 -3.18 9.12 -8.74
CA TRP A 309 -2.21 9.66 -7.79
C TRP A 309 -2.12 11.20 -7.87
N GLN A 310 -2.24 11.74 -9.10
CA GLN A 310 -2.18 13.17 -9.37
C GLN A 310 -3.55 13.86 -9.38
N MET A 311 -4.65 13.12 -9.13
CA MET A 311 -6.04 13.59 -9.22
C MET A 311 -6.28 14.39 -10.52
N TYR A 312 -5.79 13.85 -11.65
CA TYR A 312 -5.84 14.53 -12.94
C TYR A 312 -7.27 14.81 -13.39
N ASP A 313 -7.57 16.06 -13.63
CA ASP A 313 -8.83 16.52 -14.21
C ASP A 313 -8.59 17.76 -15.08
N LYS A 314 -8.65 17.57 -16.39
CA LYS A 314 -8.43 18.65 -17.37
C LYS A 314 -9.48 19.75 -17.25
N GLU A 315 -10.72 19.41 -16.89
CA GLU A 315 -11.81 20.40 -16.77
C GLU A 315 -11.59 21.34 -15.60
N LYS A 316 -10.82 20.94 -14.61
CA LYS A 316 -10.36 21.77 -13.48
C LYS A 316 -9.07 22.53 -13.75
N GLY A 317 -8.51 22.39 -14.95
CA GLY A 317 -7.26 23.05 -15.31
C GLY A 317 -6.02 22.39 -14.70
N HIS A 318 -6.10 21.12 -14.30
CA HIS A 318 -4.91 20.41 -13.84
C HIS A 318 -4.01 20.08 -15.02
N ASP A 319 -2.77 20.57 -14.97
CA ASP A 319 -1.77 20.18 -15.96
C ASP A 319 -1.46 18.68 -15.85
N PRO A 320 -1.43 17.97 -16.99
CA PRO A 320 -1.12 16.55 -17.00
C PRO A 320 0.36 16.30 -16.69
N ILE A 321 0.64 15.44 -15.73
CA ILE A 321 1.99 14.98 -15.45
C ILE A 321 2.19 13.67 -16.20
N ASN A 322 3.15 13.65 -17.11
CA ASN A 322 3.60 12.47 -17.82
C ASN A 322 2.46 11.65 -18.50
N CYS A 323 1.64 12.33 -19.31
CA CYS A 323 0.63 11.74 -20.21
C CYS A 323 -0.43 10.84 -19.55
N PRO A 324 -1.24 11.33 -18.59
CA PRO A 324 -2.38 10.59 -18.09
C PRO A 324 -3.43 10.37 -19.20
N LEU A 325 -3.97 9.13 -19.31
CA LEU A 325 -4.88 8.75 -20.38
C LEU A 325 -6.32 9.26 -20.19
N MET A 326 -6.73 9.50 -18.96
CA MET A 326 -8.12 9.87 -18.62
C MET A 326 -8.18 10.62 -17.28
N PRO A 327 -9.28 11.33 -16.99
CA PRO A 327 -9.45 11.94 -15.68
C PRO A 327 -9.58 10.88 -14.57
N TRP A 328 -9.13 11.25 -13.36
CA TRP A 328 -9.06 10.35 -12.20
C TRP A 328 -10.37 9.64 -11.87
N TYR A 329 -11.51 10.35 -12.01
CA TYR A 329 -12.84 9.81 -11.67
C TYR A 329 -13.37 8.76 -12.65
N LYS A 330 -12.73 8.59 -13.82
CA LYS A 330 -12.91 7.45 -14.73
C LYS A 330 -11.89 6.36 -14.43
N ALA A 331 -10.68 6.76 -14.08
CA ALA A 331 -9.57 5.87 -13.80
C ALA A 331 -9.76 5.01 -12.54
N ILE A 332 -10.52 5.48 -11.55
CA ILE A 332 -10.72 4.76 -10.28
C ILE A 332 -11.35 3.36 -10.43
N ASP A 333 -11.93 3.05 -11.59
CA ASP A 333 -12.58 1.77 -11.89
C ASP A 333 -11.80 0.91 -12.90
N GLN A 334 -10.56 1.27 -13.20
CA GLN A 334 -9.70 0.44 -14.05
C GLN A 334 -9.48 -0.96 -13.43
N PRO A 335 -9.24 -2.00 -14.25
CA PRO A 335 -9.35 -3.40 -13.83
C PRO A 335 -8.49 -3.77 -12.63
N ALA A 336 -7.22 -3.35 -12.56
CA ALA A 336 -6.34 -3.76 -11.47
C ALA A 336 -6.79 -3.21 -10.11
N ALA A 337 -7.45 -2.04 -10.08
CA ALA A 337 -8.04 -1.48 -8.87
C ALA A 337 -9.02 -2.44 -8.18
N GLY A 338 -9.81 -3.18 -8.96
CA GLY A 338 -10.74 -4.20 -8.45
C GLY A 338 -10.12 -5.58 -8.23
N GLN A 339 -8.93 -5.82 -8.79
CA GLN A 339 -8.27 -7.13 -8.75
C GLN A 339 -7.26 -7.27 -7.61
N ALA A 340 -6.73 -6.17 -7.08
CA ALA A 340 -5.77 -6.18 -5.98
C ALA A 340 -6.31 -6.88 -4.71
N ILE A 341 -7.60 -6.80 -4.45
CA ILE A 341 -8.25 -7.50 -3.32
C ILE A 341 -8.10 -9.03 -3.40
N HIS A 342 -7.94 -9.60 -4.60
CA HIS A 342 -7.80 -11.04 -4.76
C HIS A 342 -6.47 -11.54 -4.17
N LEU A 343 -5.40 -10.74 -4.28
CA LEU A 343 -4.12 -11.05 -3.64
C LEU A 343 -4.27 -11.07 -2.11
N ARG A 344 -4.86 -10.03 -1.51
CA ARG A 344 -5.12 -9.99 -0.07
C ARG A 344 -5.91 -11.20 0.41
N ARG A 345 -7.05 -11.50 -0.24
CA ARG A 345 -7.88 -12.66 0.11
C ARG A 345 -7.14 -13.99 -0.01
N LEU A 346 -6.29 -14.14 -1.02
CA LEU A 346 -5.46 -15.32 -1.18
C LEU A 346 -4.52 -15.48 0.03
N MET A 347 -3.79 -14.43 0.39
CA MET A 347 -2.86 -14.44 1.52
C MET A 347 -3.55 -14.70 2.86
N GLU A 348 -4.67 -14.02 3.11
CA GLU A 348 -5.45 -14.19 4.35
C GLU A 348 -6.17 -15.55 4.45
N SER A 349 -6.23 -16.31 3.36
CA SER A 349 -6.84 -17.67 3.35
C SER A 349 -5.93 -18.78 3.84
N ARG A 350 -4.68 -18.47 4.22
CA ARG A 350 -3.68 -19.40 4.78
C ARG A 350 -3.00 -18.79 6.00
N PRO A 351 -2.29 -19.58 6.83
CA PRO A 351 -1.46 -19.04 7.91
C PRO A 351 -0.51 -17.96 7.38
N TYR A 352 -0.75 -16.71 7.79
CA TYR A 352 -0.08 -15.57 7.18
C TYR A 352 1.30 -15.30 7.79
N PHE A 353 1.42 -15.43 9.13
CA PHE A 353 2.63 -15.06 9.84
C PHE A 353 3.80 -16.04 9.67
N THR A 354 3.52 -17.26 9.22
CA THR A 354 4.53 -18.27 8.93
C THR A 354 4.96 -18.32 7.47
N ARG A 355 4.41 -17.44 6.64
CA ARG A 355 4.74 -17.34 5.22
C ARG A 355 6.18 -16.82 5.03
N ILE A 356 6.94 -17.47 4.16
CA ILE A 356 8.30 -17.08 3.79
C ILE A 356 8.48 -17.09 2.27
N PRO A 357 9.36 -16.23 1.71
CA PRO A 357 9.83 -16.39 0.34
C PRO A 357 10.48 -17.77 0.13
N SER A 358 10.18 -18.44 -0.97
CA SER A 358 10.70 -19.80 -1.21
C SER A 358 11.03 -20.02 -2.69
N PRO A 359 12.05 -19.33 -3.23
CA PRO A 359 12.41 -19.46 -4.64
C PRO A 359 12.80 -20.89 -5.01
N ASP A 360 13.44 -21.64 -4.12
CA ASP A 360 13.89 -23.03 -4.32
C ASP A 360 12.74 -24.04 -4.43
N PHE A 361 11.51 -23.61 -4.17
CA PHE A 361 10.33 -24.44 -4.40
C PHE A 361 10.07 -24.67 -5.90
N ILE A 362 10.53 -23.77 -6.76
CA ILE A 362 10.46 -23.89 -8.22
C ILE A 362 11.73 -24.59 -8.72
N VAL A 363 11.56 -25.76 -9.33
CA VAL A 363 12.70 -26.55 -9.84
C VAL A 363 13.01 -26.19 -11.28
N GLN A 364 11.97 -26.11 -12.12
CA GLN A 364 12.11 -25.80 -13.53
C GLN A 364 11.04 -24.81 -13.96
N ASP A 365 11.48 -23.79 -14.60
CA ASP A 365 10.69 -22.85 -15.36
C ASP A 365 11.13 -22.96 -16.83
N GLU A 366 10.25 -23.36 -17.71
CA GLU A 366 10.53 -23.50 -19.14
C GLU A 366 10.75 -22.14 -19.85
N ALA A 367 10.81 -21.07 -19.11
CA ALA A 367 11.18 -19.77 -19.64
C ALA A 367 12.62 -19.79 -20.09
N HIS A 368 12.79 -19.71 -21.36
CA HIS A 368 14.09 -19.45 -21.94
C HIS A 368 14.47 -17.99 -21.75
N SER A 369 15.05 -17.73 -20.61
CA SER A 369 15.85 -16.54 -20.43
C SER A 369 17.29 -17.02 -20.27
N SER A 370 18.26 -16.28 -20.79
CA SER A 370 19.68 -16.50 -20.53
C SER A 370 20.00 -16.46 -19.02
N VAL A 371 19.06 -15.95 -18.21
CA VAL A 371 19.10 -15.93 -16.76
C VAL A 371 17.82 -16.56 -16.24
N PRO A 372 17.85 -17.82 -15.77
CA PRO A 372 16.68 -18.49 -15.20
C PRO A 372 16.07 -17.67 -14.08
N GLY A 373 14.74 -17.52 -14.09
CA GLY A 373 14.00 -16.77 -13.08
C GLY A 373 14.13 -15.25 -13.18
N ALA A 374 14.77 -14.70 -14.21
CA ALA A 374 14.86 -13.26 -14.44
C ALA A 374 13.81 -12.76 -15.44
N GLY A 375 13.62 -11.44 -15.47
CA GLY A 375 12.78 -10.75 -16.45
C GLY A 375 11.28 -10.80 -16.17
N ARG A 376 10.50 -10.31 -17.13
CA ARG A 376 9.05 -10.06 -17.01
C ARG A 376 8.18 -11.31 -16.85
N TYR A 377 8.73 -12.50 -17.12
CA TYR A 377 8.02 -13.78 -17.05
C TYR A 377 8.43 -14.64 -15.86
N ARG A 378 9.14 -14.08 -14.89
CA ARG A 378 9.66 -14.84 -13.77
C ARG A 378 8.56 -15.39 -12.88
N PHE A 379 8.62 -16.70 -12.61
CA PHE A 379 7.82 -17.38 -11.61
C PHE A 379 8.38 -17.08 -10.22
N VAL A 380 7.52 -16.93 -9.24
CA VAL A 380 7.89 -16.71 -7.85
C VAL A 380 7.09 -17.57 -6.91
N ALA A 381 7.73 -18.04 -5.83
CA ALA A 381 7.10 -18.90 -4.86
C ALA A 381 7.19 -18.35 -3.44
N THR A 382 6.16 -18.63 -2.67
CA THR A 382 6.12 -18.43 -1.22
C THR A 382 5.54 -19.68 -0.57
N MET A 383 5.96 -19.99 0.64
CA MET A 383 5.45 -21.15 1.39
C MET A 383 5.32 -20.85 2.87
N ASP A 384 4.65 -21.74 3.57
CA ASP A 384 4.61 -21.80 5.01
C ASP A 384 5.94 -22.38 5.55
N SER A 385 6.57 -21.72 6.51
CA SER A 385 7.78 -22.24 7.16
C SER A 385 7.56 -23.60 7.83
N GLU A 386 6.31 -23.93 8.22
CA GLU A 386 5.92 -25.23 8.73
C GLU A 386 5.71 -26.29 7.63
N GLY A 387 5.78 -25.90 6.36
CA GLY A 387 5.62 -26.80 5.21
C GLY A 387 4.18 -27.26 4.97
N THR A 388 3.18 -26.53 5.45
CA THR A 388 1.77 -26.93 5.34
C THR A 388 1.09 -26.43 4.08
N TYR A 389 1.65 -25.43 3.42
CA TYR A 389 1.24 -24.98 2.09
C TYR A 389 2.41 -24.35 1.31
N ALA A 390 2.24 -24.29 0.00
CA ALA A 390 3.08 -23.51 -0.89
C ALA A 390 2.24 -22.89 -2.00
N MET A 391 2.69 -21.75 -2.51
CA MET A 391 2.05 -21.04 -3.63
C MET A 391 3.10 -20.63 -4.65
N VAL A 392 2.76 -20.74 -5.95
CA VAL A 392 3.59 -20.25 -7.05
C VAL A 392 2.76 -19.29 -7.90
N TYR A 393 3.21 -18.07 -8.04
CA TYR A 393 2.66 -17.14 -9.01
C TYR A 393 3.34 -17.36 -10.36
N ALA A 394 2.53 -17.77 -11.33
CA ALA A 394 2.90 -17.94 -12.73
C ALA A 394 2.41 -16.69 -13.51
N PRO A 395 3.29 -15.76 -13.91
CA PRO A 395 2.88 -14.54 -14.61
C PRO A 395 2.33 -14.80 -16.01
N ILE A 396 2.65 -15.96 -16.57
CA ILE A 396 2.16 -16.41 -17.87
C ILE A 396 1.71 -17.87 -17.81
N GLY A 397 0.84 -18.26 -18.72
CA GLY A 397 0.33 -19.62 -18.82
C GLY A 397 1.32 -20.54 -19.55
N ARG A 398 2.28 -21.13 -18.82
CA ARG A 398 3.19 -22.18 -19.32
C ARG A 398 3.51 -23.20 -18.24
N THR A 399 3.99 -24.36 -18.64
CA THR A 399 4.38 -25.44 -17.74
C THR A 399 5.57 -25.06 -16.87
N PHE A 400 5.55 -25.48 -15.60
CA PHE A 400 6.65 -25.35 -14.66
C PHE A 400 6.64 -26.52 -13.67
N SER A 401 7.75 -26.78 -13.02
CA SER A 401 7.91 -27.87 -12.04
C SER A 401 8.23 -27.33 -10.66
N VAL A 402 7.72 -28.02 -9.63
CA VAL A 402 7.94 -27.68 -8.22
C VAL A 402 8.45 -28.88 -7.44
N ASN A 403 9.22 -28.60 -6.38
CA ASN A 403 9.76 -29.59 -5.45
C ASN A 403 8.77 -29.86 -4.32
N THR A 404 7.93 -30.90 -4.48
CA THR A 404 6.93 -31.27 -3.46
C THR A 404 7.52 -31.82 -2.16
N ASN A 405 8.82 -32.20 -2.15
CA ASN A 405 9.51 -32.67 -0.95
C ASN A 405 9.63 -31.58 0.15
N MET A 406 9.54 -30.32 -0.23
CA MET A 406 9.54 -29.19 0.72
C MET A 406 8.24 -29.08 1.53
N LEU A 407 7.15 -29.76 1.10
CA LEU A 407 5.90 -29.82 1.85
C LEU A 407 5.90 -30.99 2.82
N LYS A 408 5.61 -30.74 4.10
CA LYS A 408 5.48 -31.74 5.15
C LYS A 408 4.07 -32.35 5.18
N ALA A 409 3.62 -32.88 4.06
CA ALA A 409 2.28 -33.39 3.86
C ALA A 409 2.33 -34.83 3.30
N GLU A 410 1.54 -35.76 3.81
CA GLU A 410 1.36 -37.09 3.21
C GLU A 410 0.54 -37.05 1.92
N LYS A 411 -0.43 -36.14 1.88
CA LYS A 411 -1.32 -35.89 0.73
C LYS A 411 -1.44 -34.40 0.47
N ILE A 412 -1.34 -34.04 -0.79
CA ILE A 412 -1.44 -32.66 -1.27
C ILE A 412 -2.78 -32.44 -1.96
N VAL A 413 -3.47 -31.34 -1.63
CA VAL A 413 -4.59 -30.80 -2.41
C VAL A 413 -4.06 -29.65 -3.25
N ALA A 414 -4.27 -29.71 -4.56
CA ALA A 414 -3.80 -28.71 -5.50
C ALA A 414 -4.95 -27.89 -6.10
N TRP A 415 -4.70 -26.60 -6.29
CA TRP A 415 -5.65 -25.63 -6.83
C TRP A 415 -4.98 -24.71 -7.83
N TRP A 416 -5.74 -24.29 -8.84
CA TRP A 416 -5.47 -23.07 -9.62
C TRP A 416 -6.31 -21.93 -9.07
N TYR A 417 -5.65 -20.83 -8.75
CA TYR A 417 -6.28 -19.58 -8.35
C TYR A 417 -6.10 -18.53 -9.45
N CYS A 418 -7.19 -17.86 -9.85
CA CYS A 418 -7.17 -16.86 -10.91
C CYS A 418 -7.02 -15.45 -10.31
N PRO A 419 -5.88 -14.74 -10.47
CA PRO A 419 -5.66 -13.40 -9.94
C PRO A 419 -6.64 -12.34 -10.47
N ARG A 420 -7.16 -12.57 -11.69
CA ARG A 420 -8.10 -11.65 -12.35
C ARG A 420 -9.51 -11.68 -11.76
N THR A 421 -9.92 -12.81 -11.17
CA THR A 421 -11.31 -13.03 -10.72
C THR A 421 -11.44 -13.49 -9.28
N GLY A 422 -10.34 -13.85 -8.62
CA GLY A 422 -10.36 -14.43 -7.27
C GLY A 422 -10.99 -15.82 -7.17
N LYS A 423 -11.22 -16.51 -8.30
CA LYS A 423 -11.80 -17.85 -8.32
C LYS A 423 -10.72 -18.91 -8.21
N ALA A 424 -10.98 -19.96 -7.40
CA ALA A 424 -10.14 -21.13 -7.30
C ALA A 424 -10.82 -22.35 -7.94
N THR A 425 -10.04 -23.12 -8.71
CA THR A 425 -10.45 -24.40 -9.30
C THR A 425 -9.56 -25.52 -8.77
N LYS A 426 -10.18 -26.56 -8.24
CA LYS A 426 -9.44 -27.70 -7.72
C LYS A 426 -8.83 -28.51 -8.87
N ILE A 427 -7.51 -28.76 -8.78
CA ILE A 427 -6.80 -29.65 -9.71
C ILE A 427 -7.02 -31.10 -9.28
N GLY A 428 -6.83 -31.39 -7.99
CA GLY A 428 -6.97 -32.73 -7.48
C GLY A 428 -6.40 -32.93 -6.07
N LYS A 429 -6.36 -34.16 -5.65
CA LYS A 429 -5.69 -34.62 -4.42
C LYS A 429 -4.80 -35.84 -4.77
N PHE A 430 -3.57 -35.82 -4.32
CA PHE A 430 -2.61 -36.90 -4.61
C PHE A 430 -1.68 -37.13 -3.43
N ALA A 431 -1.03 -38.33 -3.40
CA ALA A 431 0.00 -38.60 -2.42
C ALA A 431 1.23 -37.73 -2.67
N ASN A 432 1.86 -37.25 -1.63
CA ASN A 432 3.16 -36.59 -1.72
C ASN A 432 4.26 -37.68 -1.74
N ASP A 433 4.79 -37.96 -2.90
CA ASP A 433 5.87 -38.93 -3.10
C ASP A 433 7.27 -38.29 -3.02
N GLY A 434 7.33 -37.02 -2.64
CA GLY A 434 8.56 -36.23 -2.51
C GLY A 434 9.29 -35.96 -3.81
N LYS A 435 8.63 -36.17 -4.96
CA LYS A 435 9.24 -35.94 -6.28
C LYS A 435 8.87 -34.56 -6.84
N GLU A 436 9.66 -34.18 -7.81
CA GLU A 436 9.29 -33.02 -8.65
C GLU A 436 7.98 -33.31 -9.37
N ARG A 437 7.15 -32.23 -9.46
CA ARG A 437 5.86 -32.32 -10.13
C ARG A 437 5.61 -31.15 -11.02
N SER A 438 5.24 -31.44 -12.28
CA SER A 438 4.93 -30.40 -13.27
C SER A 438 3.46 -30.01 -13.22
N PHE A 439 3.20 -28.73 -13.47
CA PHE A 439 1.87 -28.14 -13.55
C PHE A 439 1.77 -27.24 -14.77
N MET A 440 0.63 -27.33 -15.47
CA MET A 440 0.26 -26.46 -16.57
C MET A 440 -0.93 -25.61 -16.16
N PRO A 441 -0.84 -24.27 -16.21
CA PRO A 441 -1.98 -23.38 -15.95
C PRO A 441 -3.15 -23.68 -16.90
N PRO A 442 -4.41 -23.40 -16.47
CA PRO A 442 -5.61 -23.71 -17.28
C PRO A 442 -5.67 -23.01 -18.64
N MET A 443 -5.03 -21.85 -18.74
CA MET A 443 -4.97 -21.06 -19.98
C MET A 443 -3.51 -20.75 -20.30
N PRO A 444 -3.00 -21.18 -21.45
CA PRO A 444 -1.67 -20.84 -21.91
C PRO A 444 -1.59 -19.41 -22.45
N GLY A 445 -0.39 -18.85 -22.44
CA GLY A 445 -0.09 -17.59 -23.12
C GLY A 445 0.24 -16.44 -22.20
N GLU A 446 0.63 -15.34 -22.85
CA GLU A 446 0.98 -14.07 -22.18
C GLU A 446 -0.25 -13.42 -21.54
N ALA A 447 -0.06 -12.70 -20.48
CA ALA A 447 -1.11 -12.06 -19.65
C ALA A 447 -2.13 -13.04 -19.04
N MET A 448 -1.90 -14.35 -19.16
CA MET A 448 -2.70 -15.41 -18.53
C MET A 448 -2.01 -15.86 -17.24
N ASP A 449 -2.00 -14.97 -16.25
CA ASP A 449 -1.39 -15.20 -14.95
C ASP A 449 -2.27 -16.09 -14.04
N TRP A 450 -1.61 -16.96 -13.27
CA TRP A 450 -2.25 -17.92 -12.35
C TRP A 450 -1.44 -18.07 -11.06
N VAL A 451 -2.11 -18.53 -10.01
CA VAL A 451 -1.41 -19.03 -8.81
C VAL A 451 -1.71 -20.51 -8.64
N LEU A 452 -0.66 -21.30 -8.59
CA LEU A 452 -0.73 -22.68 -8.07
C LEU A 452 -0.75 -22.59 -6.54
N VAL A 453 -1.72 -23.27 -5.91
CA VAL A 453 -1.78 -23.43 -4.45
C VAL A 453 -1.74 -24.90 -4.14
N LEU A 454 -0.77 -25.31 -3.32
CA LEU A 454 -0.58 -26.69 -2.84
C LEU A 454 -0.72 -26.69 -1.33
N ASP A 455 -1.67 -27.47 -0.82
CA ASP A 455 -2.02 -27.55 0.59
C ASP A 455 -1.82 -28.93 1.15
N ASP A 456 -1.35 -29.03 2.38
CA ASP A 456 -1.48 -30.27 3.18
C ASP A 456 -2.96 -30.62 3.35
N ALA A 457 -3.37 -31.76 2.83
CA ALA A 457 -4.75 -32.21 2.89
C ALA A 457 -5.28 -32.42 4.33
N ALA A 458 -4.38 -32.63 5.30
CA ALA A 458 -4.74 -32.80 6.70
C ALA A 458 -5.16 -31.48 7.37
N LYS A 459 -4.66 -30.36 6.88
CA LYS A 459 -4.97 -29.02 7.43
C LYS A 459 -6.38 -28.53 7.06
N LYS A 460 -7.01 -29.09 6.02
CA LYS A 460 -8.38 -28.75 5.58
C LYS A 460 -8.59 -27.24 5.39
N TYR A 461 -7.61 -26.55 4.82
CA TYR A 461 -7.72 -25.12 4.55
C TYR A 461 -8.95 -24.79 3.70
N PRO A 462 -9.51 -23.59 3.85
CA PRO A 462 -10.62 -23.15 3.00
C PRO A 462 -10.18 -23.08 1.53
N ILE A 463 -11.14 -23.01 0.62
CA ILE A 463 -10.87 -22.76 -0.80
C ILE A 463 -10.00 -21.50 -0.92
N PRO A 464 -8.90 -21.49 -1.71
CA PRO A 464 -8.04 -20.33 -1.87
C PRO A 464 -8.83 -19.03 -2.13
N GLY A 465 -8.50 -17.96 -1.41
CA GLY A 465 -9.20 -16.69 -1.49
C GLY A 465 -10.52 -16.61 -0.69
N LYS A 466 -10.96 -17.67 -0.04
CA LYS A 466 -12.04 -17.61 0.96
C LYS A 466 -11.46 -17.41 2.35
N VAL A 467 -11.76 -16.27 2.93
CA VAL A 467 -11.38 -15.93 4.31
C VAL A 467 -12.55 -16.31 5.21
N ASN A 468 -12.29 -17.11 6.23
CA ASN A 468 -13.30 -17.39 7.27
C ASN A 468 -13.53 -16.07 8.03
N LYS A 469 -14.80 -15.64 8.07
CA LYS A 469 -15.21 -14.44 8.82
C LYS A 469 -15.12 -14.68 10.33
#